data_9518858d6d374d1302752c9b292bac49
#
_entry.id   9518858d6d374d1302752c9b292bac49
#
_cell.length_a   1.000
_cell.length_b   1.000
_cell.length_c   1.000
_cell.angle_alpha   90.00
_cell.angle_beta   90.00
_cell.angle_gamma   90.00
#
_symmetry.space_group_name_H-M   'P 1'
#
loop_
_entity.id
_entity.type
_entity.pdbx_description
1 polymer ?
#
loop_
_entity_poly.entity_id
_entity_poly.type
_entity_poly.pdbx_seq_one_letter_code
_entity_poly.pdbx_strand_id
1 'polypeptide(L)'
;MFTQIKNFLVLLMVITIAFPSACKTKYPPLRIGNSIGIKDMNYERLKAMKDAGIDCIEITTGGFISTKKPKTDAEITELLTRTKLAADSAGIEIWSIHMPFGKDIDISQTDEKIRKNSVALHMKVLEFCKILQPKIILFHPSWYLGHNERNERIAQLVRSVNELNPKVKELGAKMVIENMLGYELVRNEQHERPLGRTVEEVKLIMKQLPKNVYSAIDMNHIDNPELLIQAMGKRLKSVHIADGDGRHECHYMPNPCSGKGDNNWIKILKELYKAGYTGPFMYEVKTSEYKEFKDLYNCYQNLYQNFIDSNK
;
A
#
# COMPACT_ATOMS: atom_id res chain seq x y z
N MET A 1 -35.86 -56.28 -52.32
CA MET A 1 -35.96 -54.83 -52.32
C MET A 1 -34.98 -54.35 -51.28
N PHE A 2 -33.69 -54.07 -51.71
CA PHE A 2 -32.59 -53.75 -50.83
C PHE A 2 -32.40 -52.26 -50.87
N THR A 3 -32.56 -51.59 -49.69
CA THR A 3 -32.33 -50.14 -49.52
C THR A 3 -30.91 -49.93 -49.04
N GLN A 4 -30.13 -49.31 -49.85
CA GLN A 4 -28.74 -48.91 -49.55
C GLN A 4 -28.73 -47.70 -48.61
N ILE A 5 -28.10 -47.82 -47.44
CA ILE A 5 -27.80 -46.73 -46.54
C ILE A 5 -26.39 -46.14 -46.91
N LYS A 6 -26.38 -44.92 -47.42
CA LYS A 6 -25.13 -44.18 -47.70
C LYS A 6 -24.61 -43.58 -46.39
N ASN A 7 -23.47 -44.09 -45.94
CA ASN A 7 -22.72 -43.51 -44.86
C ASN A 7 -22.05 -42.17 -45.31
N PHE A 8 -22.51 -41.08 -44.72
CA PHE A 8 -21.86 -39.78 -44.87
C PHE A 8 -20.83 -39.64 -43.76
N LEU A 9 -19.52 -39.76 -44.09
CA LEU A 9 -18.41 -39.46 -43.19
C LEU A 9 -18.25 -37.94 -43.15
N VAL A 10 -18.63 -37.29 -42.02
CA VAL A 10 -18.32 -35.87 -41.76
C VAL A 10 -16.92 -35.81 -41.16
N LEU A 11 -15.97 -35.37 -41.96
CA LEU A 11 -14.61 -35.09 -41.51
C LEU A 11 -14.59 -33.78 -40.73
N LEU A 12 -14.57 -33.85 -39.38
CA LEU A 12 -14.38 -32.68 -38.52
C LEU A 12 -12.90 -32.24 -38.62
N MET A 13 -12.63 -31.18 -39.36
CA MET A 13 -11.34 -30.50 -39.35
C MET A 13 -11.23 -29.70 -38.05
N VAL A 14 -10.46 -30.23 -37.07
CA VAL A 14 -10.10 -29.47 -35.86
C VAL A 14 -9.03 -28.47 -36.26
N ILE A 15 -9.43 -27.23 -36.47
CA ILE A 15 -8.47 -26.11 -36.63
C ILE A 15 -7.92 -25.80 -35.26
N THR A 16 -6.75 -26.30 -34.93
CA THR A 16 -5.97 -25.83 -33.76
C THR A 16 -5.47 -24.44 -34.03
N ILE A 17 -6.20 -23.45 -33.51
CA ILE A 17 -5.69 -22.06 -33.44
C ILE A 17 -4.60 -22.05 -32.39
N ALA A 18 -3.35 -22.11 -32.84
CA ALA A 18 -2.20 -21.84 -31.99
C ALA A 18 -2.25 -20.35 -31.60
N PHE A 19 -2.74 -20.07 -30.40
CA PHE A 19 -2.56 -18.73 -29.82
C PHE A 19 -1.05 -18.51 -29.66
N PRO A 20 -0.51 -17.38 -30.18
CA PRO A 20 0.88 -17.08 -29.95
C PRO A 20 1.10 -16.99 -28.43
N SER A 21 2.01 -17.84 -27.92
CA SER A 21 2.43 -17.77 -26.54
C SER A 21 2.94 -16.36 -26.29
N ALA A 22 2.19 -15.56 -25.55
CA ALA A 22 2.60 -14.21 -25.17
C ALA A 22 3.97 -14.34 -24.49
N CYS A 23 4.99 -13.81 -25.11
CA CYS A 23 6.34 -13.79 -24.57
C CYS A 23 6.23 -13.09 -23.20
N LYS A 24 6.36 -13.85 -22.10
CA LYS A 24 6.30 -13.29 -20.75
C LYS A 24 7.46 -12.33 -20.63
N THR A 25 7.17 -11.05 -20.59
CA THR A 25 8.19 -10.03 -20.36
C THR A 25 8.87 -10.34 -19.02
N LYS A 26 10.20 -10.26 -19.00
CA LYS A 26 11.01 -10.49 -17.79
C LYS A 26 10.56 -9.58 -16.64
N TYR A 27 10.07 -8.42 -16.97
CA TYR A 27 9.63 -7.39 -16.06
C TYR A 27 8.21 -6.92 -16.44
N PRO A 28 7.14 -7.62 -16.05
CA PRO A 28 5.78 -7.18 -16.38
C PRO A 28 5.46 -5.85 -15.68
N PRO A 29 4.70 -4.93 -16.32
CA PRO A 29 4.34 -3.67 -15.67
C PRO A 29 3.53 -3.93 -14.40
N LEU A 30 3.78 -3.12 -13.37
CA LEU A 30 2.98 -3.13 -12.15
C LEU A 30 1.65 -2.43 -12.39
N ARG A 31 0.62 -2.83 -11.68
CA ARG A 31 -0.63 -2.07 -11.62
C ARG A 31 -0.38 -0.71 -10.97
N ILE A 32 -1.17 0.27 -11.30
CA ILE A 32 -1.03 1.62 -10.74
C ILE A 32 -2.11 1.82 -9.67
N GLY A 33 -1.69 2.28 -8.50
CA GLY A 33 -2.59 2.65 -7.41
C GLY A 33 -2.40 4.10 -6.97
N ASN A 34 -3.39 4.62 -6.25
CA ASN A 34 -3.29 5.93 -5.62
C ASN A 34 -3.93 5.92 -4.22
N SER A 35 -3.21 6.49 -3.23
CA SER A 35 -3.71 6.67 -1.87
C SER A 35 -4.58 7.92 -1.81
N ILE A 36 -5.80 7.79 -1.31
CA ILE A 36 -6.77 8.88 -1.22
C ILE A 36 -7.57 8.85 0.07
N GLY A 37 -7.99 10.02 0.52
CA GLY A 37 -8.83 10.16 1.71
C GLY A 37 -10.27 9.66 1.46
N ILE A 38 -10.87 9.00 2.46
CA ILE A 38 -12.22 8.45 2.33
C ILE A 38 -13.30 9.49 2.03
N LYS A 39 -13.08 10.74 2.39
CA LYS A 39 -14.03 11.83 2.13
C LYS A 39 -14.23 12.11 0.64
N ASP A 40 -13.23 11.77 -0.16
CA ASP A 40 -13.17 12.07 -1.59
C ASP A 40 -13.67 10.93 -2.47
N MET A 41 -14.23 9.89 -1.85
CA MET A 41 -14.67 8.67 -2.52
C MET A 41 -16.11 8.80 -3.03
N ASN A 42 -16.26 9.22 -4.28
CA ASN A 42 -17.51 9.14 -5.02
C ASN A 42 -17.30 8.46 -6.37
N TYR A 43 -18.39 8.07 -7.03
CA TYR A 43 -18.35 7.36 -8.31
C TYR A 43 -17.59 8.16 -9.39
N GLU A 44 -17.88 9.44 -9.53
CA GLU A 44 -17.31 10.31 -10.59
C GLU A 44 -15.79 10.39 -10.46
N ARG A 45 -15.29 10.60 -9.24
CA ARG A 45 -13.85 10.65 -8.98
C ARG A 45 -13.17 9.30 -9.21
N LEU A 46 -13.76 8.21 -8.71
CA LEU A 46 -13.21 6.86 -8.89
C LEU A 46 -13.24 6.44 -10.37
N LYS A 47 -14.31 6.80 -11.09
CA LYS A 47 -14.40 6.57 -12.53
C LYS A 47 -13.35 7.36 -13.31
N ALA A 48 -13.11 8.62 -12.95
CA ALA A 48 -12.06 9.44 -13.55
C ALA A 48 -10.67 8.84 -13.29
N MET A 49 -10.42 8.32 -12.10
CA MET A 49 -9.17 7.59 -11.78
C MET A 49 -9.03 6.35 -12.67
N LYS A 50 -10.08 5.53 -12.77
CA LYS A 50 -10.07 4.33 -13.60
C LYS A 50 -9.81 4.64 -15.07
N ASP A 51 -10.48 5.67 -15.60
CA ASP A 51 -10.32 6.10 -17.00
C ASP A 51 -8.91 6.67 -17.27
N ALA A 52 -8.27 7.23 -16.26
CA ALA A 52 -6.88 7.67 -16.33
C ALA A 52 -5.85 6.52 -16.31
N GLY A 53 -6.28 5.28 -16.01
CA GLY A 53 -5.43 4.09 -15.93
C GLY A 53 -4.97 3.75 -14.53
N ILE A 54 -5.64 4.26 -13.49
CA ILE A 54 -5.44 3.82 -12.11
C ILE A 54 -6.25 2.54 -11.86
N ASP A 55 -5.60 1.48 -11.42
CA ASP A 55 -6.21 0.16 -11.26
C ASP A 55 -6.83 -0.06 -9.90
N CYS A 56 -6.26 0.57 -8.87
CA CYS A 56 -6.66 0.36 -7.48
C CYS A 56 -6.37 1.58 -6.62
N ILE A 57 -6.95 1.55 -5.42
CA ILE A 57 -6.79 2.62 -4.44
C ILE A 57 -6.37 2.07 -3.08
N GLU A 58 -5.66 2.91 -2.34
CA GLU A 58 -5.57 2.83 -0.89
C GLU A 58 -6.50 3.86 -0.26
N ILE A 59 -7.20 3.46 0.81
CA ILE A 59 -8.07 4.35 1.57
C ILE A 59 -7.41 4.75 2.87
N THR A 60 -7.18 6.03 3.09
CA THR A 60 -6.76 6.56 4.39
C THR A 60 -7.96 6.74 5.30
N THR A 61 -7.89 6.15 6.50
CA THR A 61 -9.03 6.04 7.42
C THR A 61 -9.12 7.13 8.47
N GLY A 62 -8.20 8.10 8.49
CA GLY A 62 -8.21 9.21 9.45
C GLY A 62 -9.53 10.00 9.52
N GLY A 63 -10.39 9.84 8.52
CA GLY A 63 -11.71 10.49 8.46
C GLY A 63 -12.82 9.80 9.25
N PHE A 64 -12.68 8.54 9.69
CA PHE A 64 -13.74 7.89 10.47
C PHE A 64 -13.48 7.84 11.98
N ILE A 65 -12.27 8.06 12.44
CA ILE A 65 -11.98 8.24 13.84
C ILE A 65 -11.61 9.69 14.07
N SER A 66 -12.56 10.48 14.47
CA SER A 66 -12.29 11.83 14.98
C SER A 66 -12.58 11.86 16.45
N THR A 67 -11.60 12.18 17.28
CA THR A 67 -11.79 12.40 18.70
C THR A 67 -12.62 13.67 18.98
N LYS A 68 -12.61 14.63 18.03
CA LYS A 68 -13.36 15.89 18.17
C LYS A 68 -14.81 15.81 17.69
N LYS A 69 -15.09 14.98 16.68
CA LYS A 69 -16.43 14.76 16.12
C LYS A 69 -16.55 13.28 15.74
N PRO A 70 -16.74 12.39 16.72
CA PRO A 70 -16.85 10.97 16.43
C PRO A 70 -18.12 10.71 15.60
N LYS A 71 -17.97 9.91 14.53
CA LYS A 71 -19.11 9.38 13.80
C LYS A 71 -19.71 8.21 14.56
N THR A 72 -21.01 8.05 14.45
CA THR A 72 -21.69 6.84 14.92
C THR A 72 -21.32 5.64 14.05
N ASP A 73 -21.51 4.44 14.57
CA ASP A 73 -21.25 3.20 13.83
C ASP A 73 -22.15 3.09 12.58
N ALA A 74 -23.37 3.63 12.64
CA ALA A 74 -24.28 3.70 11.50
C ALA A 74 -23.73 4.63 10.40
N GLU A 75 -23.27 5.82 10.75
CA GLU A 75 -22.68 6.78 9.80
C GLU A 75 -21.40 6.23 9.15
N ILE A 76 -20.58 5.50 9.92
CA ILE A 76 -19.38 4.83 9.37
C ILE A 76 -19.80 3.73 8.39
N THR A 77 -20.75 2.89 8.79
CA THR A 77 -21.24 1.79 7.95
C THR A 77 -21.82 2.31 6.63
N GLU A 78 -22.65 3.35 6.69
CA GLU A 78 -23.23 3.99 5.50
C GLU A 78 -22.14 4.55 4.57
N LEU A 79 -21.19 5.30 5.15
CA LEU A 79 -20.05 5.87 4.40
C LEU A 79 -19.25 4.77 3.66
N LEU A 80 -18.91 3.68 4.35
CA LEU A 80 -18.10 2.61 3.78
C LEU A 80 -18.88 1.79 2.74
N THR A 81 -20.16 1.54 2.99
CA THR A 81 -21.02 0.85 2.03
C THR A 81 -21.13 1.65 0.73
N ARG A 82 -21.36 2.96 0.84
CA ARG A 82 -21.41 3.86 -0.33
C ARG A 82 -20.07 3.91 -1.05
N THR A 83 -18.96 3.97 -0.30
CA THR A 83 -17.60 3.95 -0.88
C THR A 83 -17.34 2.64 -1.65
N LYS A 84 -17.72 1.50 -1.07
CA LYS A 84 -17.56 0.19 -1.74
C LYS A 84 -18.38 0.10 -3.02
N LEU A 85 -19.65 0.51 -2.97
CA LEU A 85 -20.52 0.54 -4.15
C LEU A 85 -19.97 1.46 -5.26
N ALA A 86 -19.44 2.63 -4.90
CA ALA A 86 -18.82 3.54 -5.85
C ALA A 86 -17.57 2.92 -6.50
N ALA A 87 -16.73 2.26 -5.72
CA ALA A 87 -15.51 1.60 -6.22
C ALA A 87 -15.86 0.43 -7.17
N ASP A 88 -16.82 -0.41 -6.78
CA ASP A 88 -17.27 -1.54 -7.61
C ASP A 88 -17.89 -1.04 -8.92
N SER A 89 -18.73 -0.01 -8.86
CA SER A 89 -19.38 0.59 -10.04
C SER A 89 -18.37 1.26 -10.98
N ALA A 90 -17.30 1.84 -10.44
CA ALA A 90 -16.22 2.43 -11.23
C ALA A 90 -15.23 1.38 -11.78
N GLY A 91 -15.29 0.14 -11.31
CA GLY A 91 -14.35 -0.93 -11.67
C GLY A 91 -12.94 -0.70 -11.14
N ILE A 92 -12.81 -0.06 -9.96
CA ILE A 92 -11.53 0.19 -9.29
C ILE A 92 -11.43 -0.65 -8.02
N GLU A 93 -10.31 -1.34 -7.81
CA GLU A 93 -10.12 -2.20 -6.64
C GLU A 93 -9.75 -1.37 -5.40
N ILE A 94 -10.34 -1.66 -4.25
CA ILE A 94 -9.83 -1.20 -2.96
C ILE A 94 -8.73 -2.19 -2.54
N TRP A 95 -7.48 -1.80 -2.80
CA TRP A 95 -6.32 -2.65 -2.55
C TRP A 95 -5.91 -2.67 -1.10
N SER A 96 -5.78 -1.50 -0.50
CA SER A 96 -5.28 -1.35 0.86
C SER A 96 -6.08 -0.35 1.68
N ILE A 97 -6.00 -0.53 2.98
CA ILE A 97 -6.47 0.43 3.98
C ILE A 97 -5.27 0.91 4.77
N HIS A 98 -5.04 2.20 4.76
CA HIS A 98 -4.10 2.85 5.67
C HIS A 98 -4.83 3.12 6.98
N MET A 99 -4.40 2.44 8.05
CA MET A 99 -5.03 2.57 9.37
C MET A 99 -4.81 3.97 9.94
N PRO A 100 -5.71 4.43 10.82
CA PRO A 100 -5.55 5.74 11.44
C PRO A 100 -4.27 5.76 12.27
N PHE A 101 -3.64 6.92 12.31
CA PHE A 101 -2.40 7.15 13.03
C PHE A 101 -2.45 8.47 13.82
N GLY A 102 -1.69 8.56 14.90
CA GLY A 102 -1.65 9.72 15.77
C GLY A 102 -1.19 9.38 17.17
N LYS A 103 -0.96 10.40 18.00
CA LYS A 103 -0.44 10.25 19.35
C LYS A 103 -1.31 9.33 20.23
N ASP A 104 -2.63 9.50 20.13
CA ASP A 104 -3.58 8.79 21.00
C ASP A 104 -3.96 7.40 20.50
N ILE A 105 -3.41 7.00 19.33
CA ILE A 105 -3.68 5.71 18.68
C ILE A 105 -2.38 5.01 18.25
N ASP A 106 -1.26 5.39 18.84
CA ASP A 106 0.04 4.77 18.62
C ASP A 106 0.09 3.40 19.29
N ILE A 107 0.33 2.36 18.50
CA ILE A 107 0.37 0.97 18.95
C ILE A 107 1.68 0.58 19.61
N SER A 108 2.66 1.50 19.71
CA SER A 108 3.94 1.32 20.40
C SER A 108 3.99 1.99 21.77
N GLN A 109 2.87 2.49 22.29
CA GLN A 109 2.82 3.19 23.57
C GLN A 109 3.39 2.34 24.71
N THR A 110 4.25 2.96 25.52
CA THR A 110 4.88 2.28 26.68
C THR A 110 3.92 2.15 27.84
N ASP A 111 3.01 3.10 28.02
CA ASP A 111 1.88 2.95 28.96
C ASP A 111 0.90 1.89 28.44
N GLU A 112 0.77 0.79 29.19
CA GLU A 112 -0.03 -0.36 28.80
C GLU A 112 -1.53 -0.03 28.67
N LYS A 113 -2.07 0.91 29.47
CA LYS A 113 -3.46 1.35 29.37
C LYS A 113 -3.69 2.11 28.08
N ILE A 114 -2.80 3.02 27.73
CA ILE A 114 -2.86 3.78 26.47
C ILE A 114 -2.71 2.83 25.28
N ARG A 115 -1.75 1.92 25.32
CA ARG A 115 -1.56 0.90 24.27
C ARG A 115 -2.82 0.08 24.05
N LYS A 116 -3.44 -0.44 25.11
CA LYS A 116 -4.69 -1.22 25.01
C LYS A 116 -5.85 -0.41 24.42
N ASN A 117 -5.97 0.86 24.79
CA ASN A 117 -6.95 1.75 24.19
C ASN A 117 -6.68 1.94 22.68
N SER A 118 -5.42 2.14 22.30
CA SER A 118 -5.01 2.23 20.89
C SER A 118 -5.38 0.95 20.12
N VAL A 119 -5.05 -0.22 20.66
CA VAL A 119 -5.42 -1.51 20.06
C VAL A 119 -6.93 -1.65 19.93
N ALA A 120 -7.70 -1.30 20.96
CA ALA A 120 -9.17 -1.36 20.91
C ALA A 120 -9.77 -0.46 19.81
N LEU A 121 -9.22 0.75 19.63
CA LEU A 121 -9.62 1.64 18.54
C LEU A 121 -9.31 1.04 17.17
N HIS A 122 -8.11 0.49 16.99
CA HIS A 122 -7.76 -0.20 15.76
C HIS A 122 -8.64 -1.42 15.49
N MET A 123 -8.95 -2.22 16.53
CA MET A 123 -9.90 -3.34 16.40
C MET A 123 -11.27 -2.87 15.92
N LYS A 124 -11.78 -1.76 16.47
CA LYS A 124 -13.04 -1.17 16.01
C LYS A 124 -12.97 -0.77 14.52
N VAL A 125 -11.88 -0.14 14.09
CA VAL A 125 -11.69 0.21 12.66
C VAL A 125 -11.67 -1.04 11.78
N LEU A 126 -10.97 -2.09 12.20
CA LEU A 126 -10.89 -3.35 11.48
C LEU A 126 -12.27 -3.99 11.28
N GLU A 127 -13.19 -3.89 12.26
CA GLU A 127 -14.57 -4.38 12.08
C GLU A 127 -15.27 -3.72 10.91
N PHE A 128 -15.04 -2.44 10.69
CA PHE A 128 -15.60 -1.72 9.55
C PHE A 128 -14.88 -2.03 8.24
N CYS A 129 -13.57 -2.30 8.27
CA CYS A 129 -12.78 -2.59 7.07
C CYS A 129 -13.30 -3.81 6.29
N LYS A 130 -14.03 -4.74 6.93
CA LYS A 130 -14.65 -5.90 6.25
C LYS A 130 -15.60 -5.48 5.12
N ILE A 131 -16.24 -4.32 5.22
CA ILE A 131 -17.14 -3.78 4.20
C ILE A 131 -16.37 -3.50 2.90
N LEU A 132 -15.13 -3.04 3.03
CA LEU A 132 -14.28 -2.62 1.91
C LEU A 132 -13.51 -3.78 1.26
N GLN A 133 -13.36 -4.92 1.94
CA GLN A 133 -12.69 -6.14 1.47
C GLN A 133 -11.25 -5.90 0.95
N PRO A 134 -10.38 -5.20 1.69
CA PRO A 134 -9.02 -4.89 1.23
C PRO A 134 -8.13 -6.15 1.20
N LYS A 135 -7.03 -6.08 0.44
CA LYS A 135 -5.97 -7.10 0.43
C LYS A 135 -4.88 -6.84 1.46
N ILE A 136 -4.70 -5.58 1.81
CA ILE A 136 -3.65 -5.09 2.70
C ILE A 136 -4.28 -4.18 3.76
N ILE A 137 -3.82 -4.32 5.00
CA ILE A 137 -4.06 -3.38 6.09
C ILE A 137 -2.70 -2.87 6.56
N LEU A 138 -2.48 -1.58 6.40
CA LEU A 138 -1.22 -0.91 6.71
C LEU A 138 -1.29 -0.19 8.04
N PHE A 139 -0.25 -0.35 8.85
CA PHE A 139 -0.09 0.30 10.14
C PHE A 139 1.24 1.03 10.22
N HIS A 140 1.23 2.21 10.84
CA HIS A 140 2.45 2.83 11.33
C HIS A 140 2.96 2.10 12.58
N PRO A 141 4.28 1.90 12.74
CA PRO A 141 4.84 1.29 13.94
C PRO A 141 4.84 2.21 15.16
N SER A 142 4.84 3.54 14.95
CA SER A 142 4.88 4.55 16.01
C SER A 142 4.40 5.91 15.52
N TRP A 143 4.24 6.84 16.47
CA TRP A 143 3.97 8.25 16.21
C TRP A 143 5.20 9.12 16.57
N TYR A 144 5.11 10.44 16.38
CA TYR A 144 6.16 11.41 16.71
C TYR A 144 6.26 11.62 18.24
N LEU A 145 7.06 10.83 18.94
CA LEU A 145 7.18 10.81 20.39
C LEU A 145 8.63 10.91 20.91
N GLY A 146 9.59 11.22 20.02
CA GLY A 146 11.01 11.25 20.34
C GLY A 146 11.64 9.84 20.39
N HIS A 147 12.94 9.79 20.66
CA HIS A 147 13.73 8.55 20.60
C HIS A 147 13.74 7.73 21.87
N ASN A 148 13.16 8.24 22.95
CA ASN A 148 13.17 7.57 24.23
C ASN A 148 12.43 6.24 24.19
N GLU A 149 12.82 5.32 25.05
CA GLU A 149 12.11 4.05 25.26
C GLU A 149 12.02 3.15 24.02
N ARG A 150 12.94 3.25 23.07
CA ARG A 150 12.87 2.53 21.78
C ARG A 150 12.71 1.02 21.96
N ASN A 151 13.50 0.37 22.83
CA ASN A 151 13.41 -1.07 23.02
C ASN A 151 12.06 -1.48 23.64
N GLU A 152 11.57 -0.67 24.57
CA GLU A 152 10.26 -0.89 25.18
C GLU A 152 9.14 -0.70 24.16
N ARG A 153 9.23 0.35 23.33
CA ARG A 153 8.27 0.59 22.24
C ARG A 153 8.27 -0.54 21.20
N ILE A 154 9.42 -1.11 20.86
CA ILE A 154 9.47 -2.30 19.99
C ILE A 154 8.73 -3.47 20.64
N ALA A 155 8.94 -3.70 21.95
CA ALA A 155 8.24 -4.76 22.67
C ALA A 155 6.71 -4.54 22.68
N GLN A 156 6.28 -3.29 22.89
CA GLN A 156 4.85 -2.93 22.86
C GLN A 156 4.25 -3.05 21.45
N LEU A 157 4.98 -2.65 20.43
CA LEU A 157 4.58 -2.86 19.03
C LEU A 157 4.36 -4.34 18.74
N VAL A 158 5.29 -5.21 19.18
CA VAL A 158 5.17 -6.67 19.00
C VAL A 158 3.91 -7.20 19.68
N ARG A 159 3.61 -6.76 20.91
CA ARG A 159 2.39 -7.13 21.63
C ARG A 159 1.14 -6.70 20.85
N SER A 160 1.09 -5.43 20.46
CA SER A 160 -0.05 -4.87 19.71
C SER A 160 -0.28 -5.57 18.37
N VAL A 161 0.79 -5.87 17.64
CA VAL A 161 0.72 -6.62 16.38
C VAL A 161 0.20 -8.04 16.60
N ASN A 162 0.62 -8.72 17.66
CA ASN A 162 0.11 -10.06 17.98
C ASN A 162 -1.39 -10.04 18.32
N GLU A 163 -1.90 -8.96 18.92
CA GLU A 163 -3.32 -8.79 19.21
C GLU A 163 -4.12 -8.44 17.94
N LEU A 164 -3.60 -7.56 17.07
CA LEU A 164 -4.31 -7.05 15.88
C LEU A 164 -4.27 -8.02 14.68
N ASN A 165 -3.16 -8.71 14.48
CA ASN A 165 -2.94 -9.55 13.29
C ASN A 165 -3.96 -10.69 13.09
N PRO A 166 -4.46 -11.38 14.15
CA PRO A 166 -5.54 -12.35 13.98
C PRO A 166 -6.78 -11.74 13.33
N LYS A 167 -7.16 -10.53 13.73
CA LYS A 167 -8.31 -9.81 13.16
C LYS A 167 -8.09 -9.43 11.70
N VAL A 168 -6.88 -8.96 11.33
CA VAL A 168 -6.53 -8.70 9.94
C VAL A 168 -6.64 -9.97 9.08
N LYS A 169 -6.23 -11.12 9.64
CA LYS A 169 -6.38 -12.42 8.94
C LYS A 169 -7.83 -12.85 8.74
N GLU A 170 -8.71 -12.60 9.71
CA GLU A 170 -10.16 -12.85 9.56
C GLU A 170 -10.74 -12.07 8.38
N LEU A 171 -10.22 -10.88 8.10
CA LEU A 171 -10.63 -10.07 6.94
C LEU A 171 -10.13 -10.62 5.60
N GLY A 172 -9.31 -11.68 5.60
CA GLY A 172 -8.64 -12.21 4.41
C GLY A 172 -7.50 -11.30 3.91
N ALA A 173 -7.08 -10.32 4.69
CA ALA A 173 -6.05 -9.36 4.36
C ALA A 173 -4.68 -9.73 4.96
N LYS A 174 -3.63 -9.03 4.50
CA LYS A 174 -2.28 -9.10 5.08
C LYS A 174 -2.00 -7.84 5.88
N MET A 175 -1.50 -8.01 7.09
CA MET A 175 -0.99 -6.91 7.89
C MET A 175 0.39 -6.49 7.39
N VAL A 176 0.59 -5.20 7.16
CA VAL A 176 1.89 -4.63 6.84
C VAL A 176 2.25 -3.53 7.83
N ILE A 177 3.54 -3.42 8.13
CA ILE A 177 4.11 -2.36 8.97
C ILE A 177 5.00 -1.51 8.07
N GLU A 178 4.81 -0.22 8.13
CA GLU A 178 5.49 0.77 7.29
C GLU A 178 6.79 1.26 7.93
N ASN A 179 7.80 1.58 7.11
CA ASN A 179 8.95 2.36 7.57
C ASN A 179 8.55 3.82 7.73
N MET A 180 9.15 4.47 8.70
CA MET A 180 8.78 5.82 9.08
C MET A 180 9.92 6.81 8.88
N LEU A 181 9.54 8.00 8.48
CA LEU A 181 10.45 9.13 8.42
C LEU A 181 10.87 9.52 9.84
N GLY A 182 12.14 9.57 10.09
CA GLY A 182 12.63 9.82 11.45
C GLY A 182 13.94 10.56 11.52
N TYR A 183 14.63 10.65 10.41
CA TYR A 183 15.88 11.39 10.35
C TYR A 183 15.62 12.88 10.24
N GLU A 184 16.14 13.64 11.15
CA GLU A 184 16.25 15.09 11.08
C GLU A 184 15.00 15.90 10.72
N LEU A 185 13.85 15.24 10.55
CA LEU A 185 12.57 15.93 10.50
C LEU A 185 12.49 16.89 11.63
N VAL A 186 13.42 16.70 12.53
CA VAL A 186 13.24 17.33 13.76
C VAL A 186 14.51 17.68 14.41
N ARG A 187 14.60 18.86 14.40
CA ARG A 187 15.42 19.59 15.32
C ARG A 187 14.87 19.55 16.75
N ASN A 188 13.77 18.87 16.96
CA ASN A 188 13.06 18.71 18.21
C ASN A 188 12.64 17.24 18.36
N GLU A 189 13.29 16.51 19.26
CA GLU A 189 13.09 15.09 19.54
C GLU A 189 11.61 14.68 19.73
N GLN A 190 10.74 15.62 20.11
CA GLN A 190 9.31 15.37 20.29
C GLN A 190 8.55 15.08 19.00
N HIS A 191 9.14 15.34 17.84
CA HIS A 191 8.51 15.12 16.54
C HIS A 191 9.12 13.96 15.77
N GLU A 192 10.20 13.37 16.24
CA GLU A 192 10.82 12.23 15.60
C GLU A 192 10.07 10.94 15.97
N ARG A 193 9.81 10.12 14.98
CA ARG A 193 9.20 8.80 15.19
C ARG A 193 10.26 7.84 15.74
N PRO A 194 10.03 7.18 16.86
CA PRO A 194 11.05 6.33 17.47
C PRO A 194 11.34 5.05 16.71
N LEU A 195 10.43 4.58 15.87
CA LEU A 195 10.54 3.26 15.22
C LEU A 195 10.44 3.34 13.70
N GLY A 196 11.18 2.45 13.03
CA GLY A 196 11.03 2.22 11.58
C GLY A 196 11.82 3.16 10.68
N ARG A 197 12.91 3.78 11.18
CA ARG A 197 13.62 4.88 10.52
C ARG A 197 14.79 4.49 9.62
N THR A 198 15.37 3.32 9.86
CA THR A 198 16.55 2.84 9.12
C THR A 198 16.35 1.40 8.67
N VAL A 199 17.13 0.98 7.67
CA VAL A 199 17.10 -0.41 7.18
C VAL A 199 17.33 -1.41 8.31
N GLU A 200 18.34 -1.15 9.16
CA GLU A 200 18.69 -2.02 10.28
C GLU A 200 17.58 -2.09 11.31
N GLU A 201 16.95 -0.97 11.60
CA GLU A 201 15.86 -0.90 12.57
C GLU A 201 14.62 -1.63 12.06
N VAL A 202 14.22 -1.42 10.81
CA VAL A 202 13.11 -2.15 10.19
C VAL A 202 13.40 -3.66 10.19
N LYS A 203 14.62 -4.09 9.85
CA LYS A 203 15.05 -5.49 9.96
C LYS A 203 14.91 -6.04 11.38
N LEU A 204 15.35 -5.26 12.38
CA LEU A 204 15.26 -5.64 13.79
C LEU A 204 13.80 -5.81 14.23
N ILE A 205 12.94 -4.87 13.91
CA ILE A 205 11.51 -4.91 14.21
C ILE A 205 10.88 -6.11 13.51
N MET A 206 11.06 -6.23 12.21
CA MET A 206 10.46 -7.29 11.41
C MET A 206 10.91 -8.70 11.87
N LYS A 207 12.14 -8.85 12.39
CA LYS A 207 12.62 -10.12 12.95
C LYS A 207 11.80 -10.55 14.18
N GLN A 208 11.29 -9.62 14.96
CA GLN A 208 10.50 -9.88 16.16
C GLN A 208 9.01 -10.08 15.89
N LEU A 209 8.53 -9.61 14.74
CA LEU A 209 7.13 -9.76 14.34
C LEU A 209 6.83 -11.15 13.75
N PRO A 210 5.59 -11.64 13.87
CA PRO A 210 5.15 -12.88 13.25
C PRO A 210 5.51 -12.94 11.76
N LYS A 211 5.86 -14.13 11.27
CA LYS A 211 6.29 -14.32 9.86
C LYS A 211 5.21 -13.95 8.82
N ASN A 212 3.95 -13.93 9.22
CA ASN A 212 2.80 -13.55 8.40
C ASN A 212 2.41 -12.06 8.55
N VAL A 213 3.23 -11.27 9.23
CA VAL A 213 3.22 -9.81 9.18
C VAL A 213 4.29 -9.37 8.18
N TYR A 214 3.96 -8.45 7.32
CA TYR A 214 4.76 -8.05 6.18
C TYR A 214 5.23 -6.60 6.30
N SER A 215 6.06 -6.15 5.36
CA SER A 215 6.55 -4.78 5.31
C SER A 215 5.81 -3.99 4.23
N ALA A 216 5.50 -2.73 4.54
CA ALA A 216 5.27 -1.68 3.57
C ALA A 216 6.50 -0.76 3.52
N ILE A 217 6.80 -0.18 2.37
CA ILE A 217 7.91 0.76 2.21
C ILE A 217 7.40 2.03 1.57
N ASP A 218 7.48 3.13 2.32
CA ASP A 218 7.36 4.47 1.76
C ASP A 218 8.73 4.95 1.30
N MET A 219 8.81 5.30 0.02
CA MET A 219 10.05 5.69 -0.64
C MET A 219 10.49 7.11 -0.26
N ASN A 220 9.58 7.94 0.26
CA ASN A 220 9.92 9.26 0.81
C ASN A 220 10.53 9.17 2.21
N HIS A 221 10.25 8.09 2.95
CA HIS A 221 10.57 7.99 4.38
C HIS A 221 11.98 7.47 4.68
N ILE A 222 12.81 7.20 3.69
CA ILE A 222 14.15 6.64 3.90
C ILE A 222 15.09 7.01 2.74
N ASP A 223 16.34 7.31 3.08
CA ASP A 223 17.39 7.42 2.09
C ASP A 223 17.66 6.04 1.46
N ASN A 224 17.85 5.99 0.15
CA ASN A 224 18.14 4.77 -0.61
C ASN A 224 17.12 3.64 -0.35
N PRO A 225 15.82 3.84 -0.64
CA PRO A 225 14.77 2.85 -0.37
C PRO A 225 15.02 1.48 -1.02
N GLU A 226 15.82 1.41 -2.10
CA GLU A 226 16.22 0.15 -2.71
C GLU A 226 16.97 -0.80 -1.74
N LEU A 227 17.69 -0.25 -0.76
CA LEU A 227 18.36 -1.06 0.27
C LEU A 227 17.36 -1.70 1.23
N LEU A 228 16.28 -0.98 1.56
CA LEU A 228 15.22 -1.54 2.39
C LEU A 228 14.42 -2.59 1.62
N ILE A 229 14.15 -2.37 0.33
CA ILE A 229 13.51 -3.36 -0.55
C ILE A 229 14.33 -4.66 -0.56
N GLN A 230 15.65 -4.57 -0.75
CA GLN A 230 16.55 -5.72 -0.70
C GLN A 230 16.46 -6.46 0.64
N ALA A 231 16.50 -5.70 1.74
CA ALA A 231 16.45 -6.26 3.09
C ALA A 231 15.13 -6.98 3.40
N MET A 232 14.01 -6.46 2.90
CA MET A 232 12.70 -7.05 3.11
C MET A 232 12.41 -8.20 2.15
N GLY A 233 12.88 -8.15 0.92
CA GLY A 233 12.72 -9.21 -0.08
C GLY A 233 11.25 -9.66 -0.20
N LYS A 234 10.99 -10.96 -0.10
CA LYS A 234 9.64 -11.54 -0.19
C LYS A 234 8.66 -11.08 0.91
N ARG A 235 9.19 -10.44 1.95
CA ARG A 235 8.37 -9.89 3.04
C ARG A 235 7.74 -8.54 2.68
N LEU A 236 8.19 -7.88 1.62
CA LEU A 236 7.58 -6.67 1.07
C LEU A 236 6.24 -6.99 0.41
N LYS A 237 5.16 -6.31 0.80
CA LYS A 237 3.81 -6.52 0.25
C LYS A 237 3.06 -5.24 -0.11
N SER A 238 3.55 -4.08 0.32
CA SER A 238 3.02 -2.78 -0.09
C SER A 238 4.16 -1.80 -0.30
N VAL A 239 3.93 -0.81 -1.15
CA VAL A 239 4.83 0.32 -1.33
C VAL A 239 4.01 1.59 -1.42
N HIS A 240 4.54 2.68 -0.86
CA HIS A 240 4.09 4.04 -1.13
C HIS A 240 5.11 4.72 -2.03
N ILE A 241 4.62 5.19 -3.15
CA ILE A 241 5.44 5.84 -4.16
C ILE A 241 5.32 7.34 -3.98
N ALA A 242 6.35 7.89 -3.38
CA ALA A 242 6.58 9.31 -3.27
C ALA A 242 8.09 9.55 -3.37
N ASP A 243 8.50 10.71 -3.82
CA ASP A 243 9.90 11.12 -3.83
C ASP A 243 10.17 12.12 -2.72
N GLY A 244 11.40 12.20 -2.30
CA GLY A 244 11.86 13.08 -1.25
C GLY A 244 13.35 12.92 -1.03
N ASP A 245 13.81 13.41 0.11
CA ASP A 245 15.21 13.36 0.54
C ASP A 245 15.43 12.37 1.71
N GLY A 246 14.42 11.56 2.04
CA GLY A 246 14.46 10.64 3.18
C GLY A 246 14.44 11.32 4.56
N ARG A 247 14.27 12.64 4.61
CA ARG A 247 14.40 13.48 5.81
C ARG A 247 13.18 14.35 6.09
N HIS A 248 12.42 14.69 5.07
CA HIS A 248 11.25 15.58 5.14
C HIS A 248 10.01 14.93 4.56
N GLU A 249 8.84 15.29 5.07
CA GLU A 249 7.53 14.87 4.53
C GLU A 249 7.25 15.57 3.17
N CYS A 250 8.07 15.23 2.17
CA CYS A 250 8.03 15.85 0.85
C CYS A 250 6.85 15.36 0.03
N HIS A 251 6.71 14.04 -0.12
CA HIS A 251 5.70 13.38 -0.93
C HIS A 251 5.55 14.00 -2.34
N TYR A 252 6.71 14.18 -3.01
CA TYR A 252 6.75 14.64 -4.40
C TYR A 252 6.40 13.50 -5.36
N MET A 253 5.97 13.84 -6.56
CA MET A 253 6.01 12.91 -7.69
C MET A 253 7.47 12.45 -7.90
N PRO A 254 7.70 11.23 -8.42
CA PRO A 254 9.04 10.77 -8.79
C PRO A 254 9.84 11.81 -9.56
N ASN A 255 11.12 11.98 -9.22
CA ASN A 255 11.97 13.05 -9.76
C ASN A 255 12.06 13.15 -11.30
N PRO A 256 12.01 12.06 -12.09
CA PRO A 256 11.94 12.18 -13.54
C PRO A 256 10.67 12.87 -14.05
N CYS A 257 9.64 12.99 -13.20
CA CYS A 257 8.37 13.63 -13.54
C CYS A 257 8.24 15.02 -12.91
N SER A 258 8.74 15.21 -11.71
CA SER A 258 8.60 16.46 -10.93
C SER A 258 9.82 17.36 -10.99
N GLY A 259 11.01 16.81 -11.27
CA GLY A 259 12.29 17.49 -11.08
C GLY A 259 12.70 17.69 -9.63
N LYS A 260 12.03 17.00 -8.68
CA LYS A 260 12.24 17.10 -7.22
C LYS A 260 12.51 15.73 -6.62
N GLY A 261 13.27 15.68 -5.51
CA GLY A 261 13.61 14.45 -4.81
C GLY A 261 14.87 13.78 -5.34
N ASP A 262 15.37 12.79 -4.60
CA ASP A 262 16.71 12.21 -4.78
C ASP A 262 16.68 10.70 -5.06
N ASN A 263 15.50 10.08 -5.16
CA ASN A 263 15.35 8.65 -5.33
C ASN A 263 15.85 8.15 -6.70
N ASN A 264 16.57 7.02 -6.69
CA ASN A 264 16.99 6.34 -7.91
C ASN A 264 15.92 5.34 -8.36
N TRP A 265 14.99 5.77 -9.17
CA TRP A 265 13.82 4.97 -9.60
C TRP A 265 14.18 3.74 -10.43
N ILE A 266 15.29 3.78 -11.17
CA ILE A 266 15.78 2.60 -11.90
C ILE A 266 16.22 1.51 -10.92
N LYS A 267 16.97 1.87 -9.87
CA LYS A 267 17.37 0.93 -8.83
C LYS A 267 16.18 0.43 -8.04
N ILE A 268 15.24 1.32 -7.67
CA ILE A 268 14.02 0.97 -6.95
C ILE A 268 13.22 -0.08 -7.72
N LEU A 269 12.90 0.17 -8.98
CA LEU A 269 12.16 -0.78 -9.82
C LEU A 269 12.90 -2.10 -9.95
N LYS A 270 14.22 -2.06 -10.16
CA LYS A 270 15.06 -3.27 -10.22
C LYS A 270 14.94 -4.13 -8.96
N GLU A 271 15.01 -3.51 -7.79
CA GLU A 271 14.93 -4.24 -6.53
C GLU A 271 13.50 -4.70 -6.22
N LEU A 272 12.46 -3.97 -6.62
CA LEU A 272 11.07 -4.44 -6.54
C LEU A 272 10.88 -5.75 -7.34
N TYR A 273 11.36 -5.80 -8.57
CA TYR A 273 11.29 -7.02 -9.39
C TYR A 273 12.13 -8.16 -8.81
N LYS A 274 13.34 -7.90 -8.30
CA LYS A 274 14.17 -8.91 -7.63
C LYS A 274 13.51 -9.45 -6.35
N ALA A 275 12.86 -8.61 -5.59
CA ALA A 275 12.11 -9.01 -4.39
C ALA A 275 10.87 -9.85 -4.73
N GLY A 276 10.48 -9.93 -6.00
CA GLY A 276 9.27 -10.59 -6.46
C GLY A 276 8.01 -9.83 -6.03
N TYR A 277 8.08 -8.49 -5.97
CA TYR A 277 6.93 -7.66 -5.66
C TYR A 277 5.90 -7.72 -6.78
N THR A 278 4.64 -7.94 -6.42
CA THR A 278 3.50 -8.05 -7.34
C THR A 278 2.32 -7.15 -6.96
N GLY A 279 2.51 -6.33 -5.94
CA GLY A 279 1.53 -5.30 -5.56
C GLY A 279 1.51 -4.13 -6.54
N PRO A 280 0.60 -3.17 -6.36
CA PRO A 280 0.55 -1.98 -7.19
C PRO A 280 1.71 -1.02 -6.90
N PHE A 281 2.04 -0.22 -7.90
CA PHE A 281 2.83 0.99 -7.78
C PHE A 281 1.89 2.05 -7.18
N MET A 282 1.80 2.07 -5.84
CA MET A 282 0.79 2.84 -5.09
C MET A 282 1.31 4.24 -4.81
N TYR A 283 0.84 5.22 -5.53
CA TYR A 283 1.18 6.62 -5.29
C TYR A 283 0.63 7.11 -3.95
N GLU A 284 1.47 7.77 -3.18
CA GLU A 284 1.13 8.56 -2.01
C GLU A 284 1.79 9.95 -2.12
N VAL A 285 1.37 10.71 -3.11
CA VAL A 285 1.91 12.04 -3.40
C VAL A 285 0.92 13.13 -3.03
N LYS A 286 1.42 14.32 -2.71
CA LYS A 286 0.58 15.49 -2.46
C LYS A 286 -0.26 15.79 -3.71
N THR A 287 -1.52 16.12 -3.53
CA THR A 287 -2.43 16.45 -4.64
C THR A 287 -1.99 17.68 -5.44
N SER A 288 -1.11 18.52 -4.88
CA SER A 288 -0.49 19.64 -5.58
C SER A 288 0.60 19.23 -6.58
N GLU A 289 1.06 17.99 -6.55
CA GLU A 289 2.13 17.49 -7.42
C GLU A 289 1.63 17.03 -8.80
N TYR A 290 0.34 16.87 -8.96
CA TYR A 290 -0.28 16.51 -10.25
C TYR A 290 -1.54 17.34 -10.50
N LYS A 291 -1.87 17.56 -11.76
CA LYS A 291 -3.08 18.33 -12.18
C LYS A 291 -4.26 17.39 -12.39
N GLU A 292 -4.01 16.23 -12.95
CA GLU A 292 -5.01 15.21 -13.24
C GLU A 292 -4.45 13.80 -12.99
N PHE A 293 -5.32 12.82 -12.79
CA PHE A 293 -4.90 11.44 -12.53
C PHE A 293 -4.07 10.82 -13.65
N LYS A 294 -4.23 11.33 -14.88
CA LYS A 294 -3.44 10.89 -16.03
C LYS A 294 -1.96 11.19 -15.87
N ASP A 295 -1.60 12.22 -15.09
CA ASP A 295 -0.20 12.55 -14.81
C ASP A 295 0.50 11.42 -14.04
N LEU A 296 -0.20 10.78 -13.09
CA LEU A 296 0.29 9.62 -12.34
C LEU A 296 0.57 8.44 -13.29
N TYR A 297 -0.37 8.16 -14.17
CA TYR A 297 -0.21 7.11 -15.18
C TYR A 297 0.99 7.38 -16.09
N ASN A 298 1.07 8.59 -16.66
CA ASN A 298 2.14 8.99 -17.58
C ASN A 298 3.51 8.93 -16.89
N CYS A 299 3.59 9.33 -15.62
CA CYS A 299 4.80 9.25 -14.83
C CYS A 299 5.26 7.80 -14.69
N TYR A 300 4.37 6.88 -14.31
CA TYR A 300 4.72 5.46 -14.23
C TYR A 300 5.19 4.90 -15.58
N GLN A 301 4.50 5.21 -16.68
CA GLN A 301 4.91 4.74 -18.01
C GLN A 301 6.31 5.20 -18.37
N ASN A 302 6.65 6.46 -18.09
CA ASN A 302 7.98 7.01 -18.30
C ASN A 302 9.05 6.30 -17.45
N LEU A 303 8.79 6.12 -16.15
CA LEU A 303 9.67 5.40 -15.25
C LEU A 303 9.90 3.95 -15.70
N TYR A 304 8.83 3.26 -16.05
CA TYR A 304 8.88 1.88 -16.50
C TYR A 304 9.67 1.74 -17.82
N GLN A 305 9.44 2.64 -18.78
CA GLN A 305 10.17 2.63 -20.06
C GLN A 305 11.66 2.87 -19.82
N ASN A 306 12.04 3.86 -19.03
CA ASN A 306 13.43 4.14 -18.68
C ASN A 306 14.10 2.94 -17.98
N PHE A 307 13.35 2.25 -17.10
CA PHE A 307 13.82 1.03 -16.46
C PHE A 307 14.04 -0.10 -17.47
N ILE A 308 13.11 -0.34 -18.39
CA ILE A 308 13.25 -1.36 -19.43
C ILE A 308 14.45 -1.07 -20.32
N ASP A 309 14.62 0.17 -20.77
CA ASP A 309 15.72 0.57 -21.63
C ASP A 309 17.11 0.41 -20.95
N SER A 310 17.15 0.67 -19.64
CA SER A 310 18.38 0.49 -18.83
C SER A 310 18.71 -0.98 -18.53
N ASN A 311 17.82 -1.94 -18.83
CA ASN A 311 18.00 -3.37 -18.54
C ASN A 311 17.92 -4.26 -19.79
N LYS A 312 18.01 -3.66 -20.98
CA LYS A 312 18.25 -4.35 -22.25
C LYS A 312 19.71 -4.79 -22.35
#